data_b74097c1f30a30e4976656b7c9279fe6
#
_entry.id   b74097c1f30a30e4976656b7c9279fe6
#
_cell.length_a   1.000
_cell.length_b   1.000
_cell.length_c   1.000
_cell.angle_alpha   90.00
_cell.angle_beta   90.00
_cell.angle_gamma   90.00
#
_symmetry.space_group_name_H-M   'P 1'
#
loop_
_entity.id
_entity.type
_entity.pdbx_description
1 polymer ?
#
loop_
_entity_poly.entity_id
_entity_poly.type
_entity_poly.pdbx_seq_one_letter_code
_entity_poly.pdbx_strand_id
1 'polypeptide(L)'
;MKKWCRRILTGILILGILGGLAALLASLYVVKTTEAQILAPDAAVTGEWDCVLVLGAGVRPDGSPSDMLYDRVRTGLDLYHGGAAPKLLMSGDHGRSEYDEVGCMLGLALEDGVAAEDVFLDHAGFSTYESLVRAKEVFGAESLVIVTQKYHLHRALYIAEALGMDAVGVSADRRGYAGQFMRDIREIIARGKDVLSVWFGAEPAYLGDTVDLSGDGTVTQE
;
A
#
# COMPACT_ATOMS: atom_id res chain seq x y z
N MET A 1 -41.62 27.08 4.91
CA MET A 1 -40.48 26.32 5.52
C MET A 1 -40.48 24.84 5.12
N LYS A 2 -41.51 24.02 5.36
CA LYS A 2 -41.52 22.57 5.07
C LYS A 2 -41.19 22.16 3.62
N LYS A 3 -41.64 22.87 2.59
CA LYS A 3 -41.39 22.55 1.16
C LYS A 3 -39.92 22.81 0.77
N TRP A 4 -39.30 23.85 1.30
CA TRP A 4 -37.90 24.19 1.03
C TRP A 4 -36.93 23.21 1.71
N CYS A 5 -37.17 22.88 2.98
CA CYS A 5 -36.41 21.84 3.68
C CYS A 5 -36.44 20.49 2.95
N ARG A 6 -37.64 20.10 2.43
CA ARG A 6 -37.78 18.85 1.66
C ARG A 6 -36.95 18.87 0.37
N ARG A 7 -36.94 20.02 -0.36
CA ARG A 7 -36.11 20.16 -1.58
C ARG A 7 -34.63 20.08 -1.29
N ILE A 8 -34.12 20.67 -0.20
CA ILE A 8 -32.72 20.58 0.22
C ILE A 8 -32.38 19.14 0.57
N LEU A 9 -33.19 18.47 1.39
CA LEU A 9 -32.98 17.09 1.76
C LEU A 9 -32.96 16.16 0.53
N THR A 10 -33.85 16.37 -0.42
CA THR A 10 -33.87 15.61 -1.67
C THR A 10 -32.61 15.89 -2.49
N GLY A 11 -32.13 17.14 -2.56
CA GLY A 11 -30.90 17.49 -3.25
C GLY A 11 -29.66 16.85 -2.62
N ILE A 12 -29.57 16.87 -1.29
CA ILE A 12 -28.49 16.19 -0.54
C ILE A 12 -28.52 14.68 -0.80
N LEU A 13 -29.72 14.07 -0.78
CA LEU A 13 -29.86 12.63 -1.04
C LEU A 13 -29.41 12.27 -2.47
N ILE A 14 -29.82 13.06 -3.47
CA ILE A 14 -29.40 12.86 -4.87
C ILE A 14 -27.88 12.99 -5.00
N LEU A 15 -27.27 14.02 -4.40
CA LEU A 15 -25.81 14.21 -4.40
C LEU A 15 -25.10 13.03 -3.73
N GLY A 16 -25.61 12.53 -2.61
CA GLY A 16 -25.08 11.34 -1.94
C GLY A 16 -25.13 10.08 -2.81
N ILE A 17 -26.26 9.86 -3.50
CA ILE A 17 -26.43 8.73 -4.42
C ILE A 17 -25.47 8.86 -5.61
N LEU A 18 -25.36 10.04 -6.22
CA LEU A 18 -24.46 10.27 -7.35
C LEU A 18 -22.99 10.10 -6.93
N GLY A 19 -22.61 10.61 -5.76
CA GLY A 19 -21.27 10.43 -5.20
C GLY A 19 -20.94 8.96 -4.93
N GLY A 20 -21.89 8.22 -4.33
CA GLY A 20 -21.73 6.77 -4.10
C GLY A 20 -21.61 5.97 -5.40
N LEU A 21 -22.42 6.33 -6.43
CA LEU A 21 -22.32 5.70 -7.76
C LEU A 21 -20.98 6.01 -8.43
N ALA A 22 -20.50 7.25 -8.35
CA ALA A 22 -19.21 7.64 -8.90
C ALA A 22 -18.05 6.86 -8.22
N ALA A 23 -18.06 6.73 -6.88
CA ALA A 23 -17.09 5.96 -6.15
C ALA A 23 -17.11 4.47 -6.54
N LEU A 24 -18.29 3.90 -6.71
CA LEU A 24 -18.46 2.52 -7.17
C LEU A 24 -17.89 2.33 -8.59
N LEU A 25 -18.22 3.21 -9.53
CA LEU A 25 -17.70 3.14 -10.89
C LEU A 25 -16.18 3.31 -10.94
N ALA A 26 -15.61 4.24 -10.17
CA ALA A 26 -14.17 4.39 -10.01
C ALA A 26 -13.54 3.12 -9.44
N SER A 27 -14.15 2.52 -8.41
CA SER A 27 -13.67 1.27 -7.83
C SER A 27 -13.69 0.11 -8.82
N LEU A 28 -14.76 -0.04 -9.61
CA LEU A 28 -14.86 -1.08 -10.65
C LEU A 28 -13.83 -0.86 -11.76
N TYR A 29 -13.58 0.38 -12.15
CA TYR A 29 -12.53 0.73 -13.11
C TYR A 29 -11.16 0.30 -12.62
N VAL A 30 -10.78 0.70 -11.39
CA VAL A 30 -9.51 0.34 -10.75
C VAL A 30 -9.33 -1.19 -10.70
N VAL A 31 -10.34 -1.93 -10.24
CA VAL A 31 -10.28 -3.40 -10.18
C VAL A 31 -10.07 -4.00 -11.57
N LYS A 32 -10.83 -3.55 -12.57
CA LYS A 32 -10.76 -4.10 -13.92
C LYS A 32 -9.40 -3.86 -14.60
N THR A 33 -8.80 -2.70 -14.39
CA THR A 33 -7.52 -2.34 -15.02
C THR A 33 -6.32 -3.04 -14.39
N THR A 34 -6.40 -3.41 -13.11
CA THR A 34 -5.27 -3.95 -12.35
C THR A 34 -5.34 -5.46 -12.08
N GLU A 35 -6.46 -6.14 -12.38
CA GLU A 35 -6.64 -7.56 -12.06
C GLU A 35 -5.55 -8.46 -12.68
N ALA A 36 -5.12 -8.15 -13.90
CA ALA A 36 -4.10 -8.93 -14.61
C ALA A 36 -2.68 -8.81 -14.04
N GLN A 37 -2.44 -7.80 -13.21
CA GLN A 37 -1.14 -7.55 -12.56
C GLN A 37 -1.03 -8.23 -11.19
N ILE A 38 -2.10 -8.88 -10.72
CA ILE A 38 -2.13 -9.50 -9.39
C ILE A 38 -1.82 -10.98 -9.48
N LEU A 39 -0.78 -11.40 -8.78
CA LEU A 39 -0.30 -12.77 -8.67
C LEU A 39 -0.72 -13.41 -7.34
N ALA A 40 -0.75 -14.75 -7.31
CA ALA A 40 -0.99 -15.52 -6.09
C ALA A 40 0.21 -15.43 -5.10
N PRO A 41 0.03 -15.74 -3.82
CA PRO A 41 1.08 -15.63 -2.80
C PRO A 41 2.32 -16.48 -3.05
N ASP A 42 2.18 -17.56 -3.80
CA ASP A 42 3.21 -18.54 -4.15
C ASP A 42 3.71 -18.41 -5.59
N ALA A 43 3.30 -17.34 -6.27
CA ALA A 43 3.70 -17.12 -7.66
C ALA A 43 5.18 -16.76 -7.76
N ALA A 44 5.88 -17.39 -8.70
CA ALA A 44 7.22 -16.96 -9.08
C ALA A 44 7.13 -15.59 -9.78
N VAL A 45 7.83 -14.61 -9.26
CA VAL A 45 7.97 -13.29 -9.88
C VAL A 45 9.25 -13.29 -10.70
N THR A 46 9.12 -13.00 -11.98
CA THR A 46 10.25 -12.93 -12.93
C THR A 46 10.40 -11.50 -13.42
N GLY A 47 11.62 -11.09 -13.70
CA GLY A 47 11.97 -9.74 -14.14
C GLY A 47 13.03 -9.11 -13.25
N GLU A 48 13.48 -7.94 -13.63
CA GLU A 48 14.39 -7.11 -12.83
C GLU A 48 13.55 -6.01 -12.17
N TRP A 49 13.35 -6.11 -10.86
CA TRP A 49 12.58 -5.15 -10.07
C TRP A 49 13.53 -4.43 -9.12
N ASP A 50 13.30 -3.13 -8.90
CA ASP A 50 14.14 -2.33 -8.00
C ASP A 50 13.99 -2.79 -6.55
N CYS A 51 12.75 -3.04 -6.11
CA CYS A 51 12.51 -3.55 -4.77
C CYS A 51 11.16 -4.30 -4.63
N VAL A 52 11.05 -5.07 -3.55
CA VAL A 52 9.78 -5.56 -3.03
C VAL A 52 9.24 -4.53 -2.04
N LEU A 53 8.15 -3.85 -2.38
CA LEU A 53 7.45 -2.90 -1.52
C LEU A 53 6.43 -3.64 -0.64
N VAL A 54 6.68 -3.72 0.66
CA VAL A 54 5.76 -4.31 1.65
C VAL A 54 4.98 -3.20 2.34
N LEU A 55 3.66 -3.17 2.13
CA LEU A 55 2.78 -2.16 2.73
C LEU A 55 2.36 -2.54 4.15
N GLY A 56 2.32 -1.59 5.07
CA GLY A 56 1.88 -1.76 6.45
C GLY A 56 0.42 -2.18 6.62
N ALA A 57 0.12 -2.91 7.70
CA ALA A 57 -1.21 -3.41 8.06
C ALA A 57 -1.52 -3.35 9.56
N GLY A 58 -0.66 -2.69 10.31
CA GLY A 58 -0.82 -2.41 11.72
C GLY A 58 -0.13 -3.40 12.67
N VAL A 59 0.30 -2.88 13.80
CA VAL A 59 0.81 -3.64 14.94
C VAL A 59 -0.23 -3.67 16.08
N ARG A 60 -0.14 -4.69 16.93
CA ARG A 60 -0.97 -4.82 18.13
C ARG A 60 -0.46 -3.91 19.24
N PRO A 61 -1.24 -3.67 20.30
CA PRO A 61 -0.81 -2.82 21.43
C PRO A 61 0.44 -3.32 22.15
N ASP A 62 0.80 -4.59 22.01
CA ASP A 62 2.02 -5.20 22.57
C ASP A 62 3.24 -5.09 21.63
N GLY A 63 3.09 -4.37 20.49
CA GLY A 63 4.14 -4.20 19.49
C GLY A 63 4.25 -5.39 18.51
N SER A 64 3.54 -6.49 18.72
CA SER A 64 3.56 -7.62 17.79
C SER A 64 2.82 -7.30 16.49
N PRO A 65 3.20 -7.90 15.35
CA PRO A 65 2.51 -7.66 14.08
C PRO A 65 1.08 -8.17 14.13
N SER A 66 0.16 -7.47 13.45
CA SER A 66 -1.15 -8.05 13.14
C SER A 66 -0.97 -9.28 12.23
N ASP A 67 -1.97 -10.17 12.17
CA ASP A 67 -1.89 -11.34 11.26
C ASP A 67 -1.69 -10.92 9.79
N MET A 68 -2.31 -9.79 9.40
CA MET A 68 -2.17 -9.25 8.05
C MET A 68 -0.76 -8.70 7.81
N LEU A 69 -0.17 -7.97 8.78
CA LEU A 69 1.18 -7.46 8.68
C LEU A 69 2.20 -8.60 8.60
N TYR A 70 2.06 -9.58 9.49
CA TYR A 70 2.92 -10.76 9.48
C TYR A 70 2.90 -11.49 8.14
N ASP A 71 1.71 -11.72 7.57
CA ASP A 71 1.57 -12.40 6.28
C ASP A 71 2.12 -11.57 5.11
N ARG A 72 2.03 -10.22 5.17
CA ARG A 72 2.69 -9.34 4.18
C ARG A 72 4.20 -9.44 4.25
N VAL A 73 4.78 -9.31 5.45
CA VAL A 73 6.22 -9.41 5.63
C VAL A 73 6.72 -10.77 5.18
N ARG A 74 6.07 -11.87 5.60
CA ARG A 74 6.44 -13.23 5.16
C ARG A 74 6.39 -13.39 3.64
N THR A 75 5.39 -12.82 2.98
CA THR A 75 5.31 -12.86 1.51
C THR A 75 6.44 -12.06 0.86
N GLY A 76 6.74 -10.87 1.42
CA GLY A 76 7.87 -10.06 0.94
C GLY A 76 9.21 -10.75 1.11
N LEU A 77 9.43 -11.42 2.24
CA LEU A 77 10.65 -12.20 2.52
C LEU A 77 10.80 -13.40 1.57
N ASP A 78 9.72 -14.13 1.30
CA ASP A 78 9.75 -15.25 0.35
C ASP A 78 10.10 -14.76 -1.07
N LEU A 79 9.62 -13.59 -1.47
CA LEU A 79 9.95 -12.97 -2.77
C LEU A 79 11.42 -12.51 -2.81
N TYR A 80 11.92 -11.88 -1.75
CA TYR A 80 13.31 -11.46 -1.66
C TYR A 80 14.26 -12.66 -1.73
N HIS A 81 14.04 -13.72 -0.93
CA HIS A 81 14.82 -14.94 -0.97
C HIS A 81 14.66 -15.70 -2.31
N GLY A 82 13.53 -15.56 -2.97
CA GLY A 82 13.29 -16.07 -4.32
C GLY A 82 14.00 -15.27 -5.42
N GLY A 83 14.68 -14.17 -5.07
CA GLY A 83 15.42 -13.33 -6.02
C GLY A 83 14.52 -12.44 -6.90
N ALA A 84 13.30 -12.12 -6.45
CA ALA A 84 12.40 -11.24 -7.19
C ALA A 84 12.94 -9.80 -7.29
N ALA A 85 13.60 -9.30 -6.24
CA ALA A 85 14.28 -8.01 -6.23
C ALA A 85 15.42 -8.01 -5.21
N PRO A 86 16.45 -7.15 -5.36
CA PRO A 86 17.60 -7.11 -4.46
C PRO A 86 17.32 -6.41 -3.12
N LYS A 87 16.24 -5.63 -3.02
CA LYS A 87 15.94 -4.79 -1.87
C LYS A 87 14.50 -4.97 -1.40
N LEU A 88 14.30 -4.77 -0.09
CA LEU A 88 12.99 -4.67 0.56
C LEU A 88 12.74 -3.20 0.94
N LEU A 89 11.63 -2.64 0.51
CA LEU A 89 11.13 -1.34 0.98
C LEU A 89 9.89 -1.59 1.86
N MET A 90 10.02 -1.34 3.16
CA MET A 90 8.96 -1.53 4.14
C MET A 90 8.32 -0.18 4.46
N SER A 91 7.07 0.04 3.99
CA SER A 91 6.37 1.30 4.14
C SER A 91 5.21 1.16 5.11
N GLY A 92 5.22 1.97 6.16
CA GLY A 92 4.22 1.95 7.22
C GLY A 92 4.15 3.26 8.00
N ASP A 93 3.26 3.29 9.00
CA ASP A 93 3.06 4.45 9.87
C ASP A 93 4.01 4.37 11.10
N HIS A 94 4.79 5.42 11.30
CA HIS A 94 5.58 5.67 12.51
C HIS A 94 5.27 7.07 13.08
N GLY A 95 4.07 7.56 12.86
CA GLY A 95 3.67 8.92 13.30
C GLY A 95 3.47 9.08 14.81
N ARG A 96 3.63 8.03 15.63
CA ARG A 96 3.50 8.05 17.09
C ARG A 96 4.63 7.26 17.73
N SER A 97 5.25 7.81 18.80
CA SER A 97 6.38 7.18 19.51
C SER A 97 6.09 5.79 20.11
N GLU A 98 4.82 5.44 20.28
CA GLU A 98 4.39 4.13 20.81
C GLU A 98 3.90 3.18 19.70
N TYR A 99 4.00 3.59 18.42
CA TYR A 99 3.51 2.84 17.28
C TYR A 99 4.60 2.79 16.20
N ASP A 100 5.38 1.72 16.20
CA ASP A 100 6.47 1.48 15.25
C ASP A 100 6.18 0.25 14.39
N GLU A 101 5.45 0.49 13.30
CA GLU A 101 5.11 -0.57 12.37
C GLU A 101 6.31 -1.02 11.54
N VAL A 102 7.11 -0.06 11.06
CA VAL A 102 8.27 -0.37 10.19
C VAL A 102 9.40 -1.02 10.97
N GLY A 103 9.63 -0.64 12.23
CA GLY A 103 10.58 -1.33 13.11
C GLY A 103 10.16 -2.79 13.40
N CYS A 104 8.85 -3.04 13.58
CA CYS A 104 8.33 -4.40 13.69
C CYS A 104 8.59 -5.21 12.39
N MET A 105 8.42 -4.61 11.21
CA MET A 105 8.70 -5.25 9.93
C MET A 105 10.20 -5.54 9.75
N LEU A 106 11.06 -4.59 10.12
CA LEU A 106 12.52 -4.77 10.14
C LEU A 106 12.93 -5.94 11.04
N GLY A 107 12.39 -5.98 12.27
CA GLY A 107 12.69 -7.08 13.19
C GLY A 107 12.43 -8.45 12.59
N LEU A 108 11.27 -8.62 11.94
CA LEU A 108 10.91 -9.85 11.24
C LEU A 108 11.88 -10.19 10.08
N ALA A 109 12.35 -9.18 9.34
CA ALA A 109 13.30 -9.39 8.25
C ALA A 109 14.69 -9.83 8.77
N LEU A 110 15.18 -9.18 9.82
CA LEU A 110 16.45 -9.55 10.43
C LEU A 110 16.42 -10.93 11.08
N GLU A 111 15.29 -11.29 11.73
CA GLU A 111 15.08 -12.65 12.29
C GLU A 111 15.06 -13.73 11.19
N ASP A 112 14.59 -13.39 9.99
CA ASP A 112 14.57 -14.30 8.82
C ASP A 112 15.92 -14.35 8.07
N GLY A 113 16.91 -13.57 8.50
CA GLY A 113 18.28 -13.59 7.97
C GLY A 113 18.52 -12.66 6.78
N VAL A 114 17.63 -11.70 6.54
CA VAL A 114 17.88 -10.64 5.55
C VAL A 114 18.96 -9.70 6.08
N ALA A 115 19.90 -9.29 5.21
CA ALA A 115 20.91 -8.32 5.57
C ALA A 115 20.27 -6.94 5.82
N ALA A 116 20.66 -6.26 6.90
CA ALA A 116 20.09 -4.94 7.24
C ALA A 116 20.27 -3.93 6.11
N GLU A 117 21.38 -3.99 5.39
CA GLU A 117 21.69 -3.16 4.23
C GLU A 117 20.72 -3.32 3.04
N ASP A 118 19.94 -4.40 3.00
CA ASP A 118 18.96 -4.65 1.96
C ASP A 118 17.52 -4.26 2.36
N VAL A 119 17.32 -3.78 3.61
CA VAL A 119 16.02 -3.37 4.12
C VAL A 119 15.95 -1.86 4.27
N PHE A 120 15.09 -1.22 3.50
CA PHE A 120 14.79 0.21 3.58
C PHE A 120 13.46 0.42 4.31
N LEU A 121 13.41 1.44 5.18
CA LEU A 121 12.22 1.80 5.95
C LEU A 121 11.65 3.12 5.48
N ASP A 122 10.38 3.11 5.11
CA ASP A 122 9.58 4.30 4.85
C ASP A 122 8.66 4.57 6.04
N HIS A 123 9.09 5.47 6.93
CA HIS A 123 8.40 5.85 8.17
C HIS A 123 7.18 6.76 7.97
N ALA A 124 6.95 7.25 6.76
CA ALA A 124 5.88 8.21 6.46
C ALA A 124 4.86 7.68 5.43
N GLY A 125 4.72 6.36 5.36
CA GLY A 125 3.69 5.68 4.56
C GLY A 125 2.31 5.73 5.21
N PHE A 126 1.80 6.93 5.53
CA PHE A 126 0.51 7.11 6.24
C PHE A 126 -0.71 6.73 5.42
N SER A 127 -0.58 6.62 4.13
CA SER A 127 -1.60 6.13 3.21
C SER A 127 -0.97 5.42 2.02
N THR A 128 -1.75 4.58 1.31
CA THR A 128 -1.24 3.90 0.12
C THR A 128 -0.74 4.87 -0.94
N TYR A 129 -1.42 6.00 -1.12
CA TYR A 129 -0.99 7.04 -2.06
C TYR A 129 0.38 7.61 -1.66
N GLU A 130 0.57 7.95 -0.39
CA GLU A 130 1.85 8.46 0.12
C GLU A 130 2.96 7.42 0.03
N SER A 131 2.70 6.16 0.38
CA SER A 131 3.67 5.06 0.22
C SER A 131 4.20 4.95 -1.21
N LEU A 132 3.31 5.02 -2.22
CA LEU A 132 3.71 4.92 -3.63
C LEU A 132 4.39 6.19 -4.13
N VAL A 133 3.92 7.39 -3.75
CA VAL A 133 4.61 8.65 -4.08
C VAL A 133 6.01 8.65 -3.48
N ARG A 134 6.17 8.23 -2.22
CA ARG A 134 7.48 8.18 -1.57
C ARG A 134 8.38 7.09 -2.12
N ALA A 135 7.85 5.92 -2.48
CA ALA A 135 8.61 4.89 -3.19
C ALA A 135 9.27 5.46 -4.45
N LYS A 136 8.53 6.29 -5.20
CA LYS A 136 9.05 6.96 -6.41
C LYS A 136 9.96 8.15 -6.10
N GLU A 137 9.46 9.14 -5.35
CA GLU A 137 10.10 10.45 -5.22
C GLU A 137 11.22 10.49 -4.16
N VAL A 138 11.13 9.66 -3.13
CA VAL A 138 12.13 9.56 -2.06
C VAL A 138 13.11 8.45 -2.33
N PHE A 139 12.61 7.25 -2.65
CA PHE A 139 13.45 6.06 -2.85
C PHE A 139 13.86 5.81 -4.30
N GLY A 140 13.37 6.60 -5.25
CA GLY A 140 13.74 6.53 -6.66
C GLY A 140 13.33 5.23 -7.37
N ALA A 141 12.36 4.49 -6.81
CA ALA A 141 11.90 3.25 -7.42
C ALA A 141 11.12 3.52 -8.71
N GLU A 142 11.49 2.85 -9.79
CA GLU A 142 10.79 2.89 -11.07
C GLU A 142 10.01 1.61 -11.34
N SER A 143 10.41 0.50 -10.68
CA SER A 143 9.79 -0.81 -10.83
C SER A 143 9.61 -1.52 -9.48
N LEU A 144 8.40 -2.05 -9.20
CA LEU A 144 8.01 -2.55 -7.89
C LEU A 144 7.32 -3.91 -7.93
N VAL A 145 7.67 -4.79 -6.98
CA VAL A 145 6.81 -5.91 -6.57
C VAL A 145 6.06 -5.49 -5.32
N ILE A 146 4.77 -5.18 -5.44
CA ILE A 146 3.96 -4.67 -4.34
C ILE A 146 3.31 -5.83 -3.58
N VAL A 147 3.52 -5.89 -2.26
CA VAL A 147 3.00 -6.94 -1.37
C VAL A 147 1.96 -6.38 -0.41
N THR A 148 0.73 -6.83 -0.55
CA THR A 148 -0.38 -6.56 0.35
C THR A 148 -1.52 -7.56 0.09
N GLN A 149 -2.66 -7.51 0.82
CA GLN A 149 -3.80 -8.36 0.52
C GLN A 149 -4.47 -7.98 -0.81
N LYS A 150 -5.07 -8.96 -1.50
CA LYS A 150 -5.67 -8.80 -2.84
C LYS A 150 -6.62 -7.59 -2.94
N TYR A 151 -7.50 -7.41 -1.96
CA TYR A 151 -8.45 -6.30 -1.98
C TYR A 151 -7.78 -4.92 -2.03
N HIS A 152 -6.57 -4.80 -1.49
CA HIS A 152 -5.76 -3.59 -1.41
C HIS A 152 -4.83 -3.44 -2.62
N LEU A 153 -4.35 -4.54 -3.22
CA LEU A 153 -3.45 -4.53 -4.39
C LEU A 153 -4.00 -3.71 -5.54
N HIS A 154 -5.30 -3.83 -5.84
CA HIS A 154 -5.91 -3.05 -6.92
C HIS A 154 -5.65 -1.55 -6.79
N ARG A 155 -5.76 -1.01 -5.58
CA ARG A 155 -5.54 0.41 -5.31
C ARG A 155 -4.06 0.79 -5.42
N ALA A 156 -3.18 -0.02 -4.86
CA ALA A 156 -1.74 0.22 -4.91
C ALA A 156 -1.21 0.17 -6.35
N LEU A 157 -1.60 -0.83 -7.13
CA LEU A 157 -1.22 -0.95 -8.55
C LEU A 157 -1.73 0.21 -9.40
N TYR A 158 -2.99 0.63 -9.20
CA TYR A 158 -3.54 1.79 -9.90
C TYR A 158 -2.73 3.07 -9.64
N ILE A 159 -2.31 3.29 -8.38
CA ILE A 159 -1.50 4.45 -8.02
C ILE A 159 -0.10 4.33 -8.64
N ALA A 160 0.55 3.16 -8.57
CA ALA A 160 1.87 2.94 -9.14
C ALA A 160 1.88 3.22 -10.66
N GLU A 161 0.91 2.66 -11.40
CA GLU A 161 0.75 2.90 -12.84
C GLU A 161 0.53 4.38 -13.15
N ALA A 162 -0.34 5.05 -12.40
CA ALA A 162 -0.64 6.47 -12.58
C ALA A 162 0.56 7.38 -12.27
N LEU A 163 1.45 6.95 -11.38
CA LEU A 163 2.73 7.63 -11.11
C LEU A 163 3.81 7.26 -12.15
N GLY A 164 3.53 6.38 -13.09
CA GLY A 164 4.47 5.97 -14.15
C GLY A 164 5.52 4.97 -13.69
N MET A 165 5.22 4.18 -12.65
CA MET A 165 6.05 3.06 -12.21
C MET A 165 5.56 1.76 -12.81
N ASP A 166 6.48 0.88 -13.21
CA ASP A 166 6.13 -0.50 -13.51
C ASP A 166 5.86 -1.26 -12.21
N ALA A 167 4.74 -1.99 -12.14
CA ALA A 167 4.39 -2.69 -10.93
C ALA A 167 3.66 -4.00 -11.17
N VAL A 168 3.96 -4.99 -10.34
CA VAL A 168 3.22 -6.23 -10.19
C VAL A 168 2.83 -6.41 -8.73
N GLY A 169 1.64 -6.94 -8.47
CA GLY A 169 1.14 -7.17 -7.11
C GLY A 169 1.19 -8.64 -6.75
N VAL A 170 1.74 -8.96 -5.58
CA VAL A 170 1.68 -10.31 -5.01
C VAL A 170 0.75 -10.30 -3.80
N SER A 171 -0.29 -11.15 -3.85
CA SER A 171 -1.25 -11.25 -2.76
C SER A 171 -0.63 -11.87 -1.51
N ALA A 172 -0.77 -11.19 -0.37
CA ALA A 172 -0.38 -11.72 0.93
C ALA A 172 -1.54 -12.44 1.67
N ASP A 173 -2.56 -12.89 0.94
CA ASP A 173 -3.71 -13.59 1.52
C ASP A 173 -3.35 -15.05 1.83
N ARG A 174 -2.55 -15.27 2.89
CA ARG A 174 -2.11 -16.60 3.36
C ARG A 174 -3.17 -17.32 4.19
N ARG A 175 -4.16 -16.58 4.67
CA ARG A 175 -5.28 -17.06 5.51
C ARG A 175 -6.52 -16.19 5.34
N GLY A 176 -7.65 -16.63 5.91
CA GLY A 176 -8.84 -15.80 6.02
C GLY A 176 -8.75 -14.82 7.19
N TYR A 177 -9.12 -13.55 6.98
CA TYR A 177 -9.11 -12.52 8.01
C TYR A 177 -10.51 -12.10 8.40
N ALA A 178 -10.78 -11.97 9.72
CA ALA A 178 -12.06 -11.47 10.19
C ALA A 178 -12.34 -10.05 9.71
N GLY A 179 -13.60 -9.72 9.40
CA GLY A 179 -14.02 -8.37 8.99
C GLY A 179 -13.75 -8.02 7.52
N GLN A 180 -13.55 -9.00 6.62
CA GLN A 180 -13.27 -8.76 5.20
C GLN A 180 -14.34 -7.90 4.53
N PHE A 181 -15.62 -8.15 4.80
CA PHE A 181 -16.73 -7.38 4.22
C PHE A 181 -16.63 -5.87 4.48
N MET A 182 -16.24 -5.47 5.70
CA MET A 182 -16.08 -4.05 6.02
C MET A 182 -14.86 -3.44 5.33
N ARG A 183 -13.80 -4.23 5.12
CA ARG A 183 -12.63 -3.79 4.35
C ARG A 183 -12.99 -3.57 2.88
N ASP A 184 -13.76 -4.48 2.29
CA ASP A 184 -14.20 -4.35 0.90
C ASP A 184 -15.04 -3.09 0.68
N ILE A 185 -15.97 -2.79 1.60
CA ILE A 185 -16.74 -1.53 1.55
C ILE A 185 -15.83 -0.30 1.67
N ARG A 186 -14.89 -0.32 2.65
CA ARG A 186 -13.93 0.78 2.82
C ARG A 186 -13.09 1.00 1.57
N GLU A 187 -12.66 -0.07 0.91
CA GLU A 187 -11.86 0.02 -0.30
C GLU A 187 -12.60 0.62 -1.50
N ILE A 188 -13.92 0.45 -1.61
CA ILE A 188 -14.71 1.17 -2.64
C ILE A 188 -14.53 2.68 -2.50
N ILE A 189 -14.63 3.19 -1.27
CA ILE A 189 -14.47 4.62 -0.98
C ILE A 189 -13.00 5.04 -1.14
N ALA A 190 -12.05 4.23 -0.65
CA ALA A 190 -10.62 4.51 -0.71
C ALA A 190 -10.11 4.57 -2.15
N ARG A 191 -10.55 3.65 -3.02
CA ARG A 191 -10.21 3.69 -4.45
C ARG A 191 -10.75 4.96 -5.12
N GLY A 192 -12.01 5.35 -4.82
CA GLY A 192 -12.57 6.61 -5.32
C GLY A 192 -11.77 7.84 -4.88
N LYS A 193 -11.36 7.88 -3.60
CA LYS A 193 -10.50 8.96 -3.07
C LYS A 193 -9.15 8.98 -3.80
N ASP A 194 -8.48 7.85 -3.94
CA ASP A 194 -7.13 7.81 -4.50
C ASP A 194 -7.13 8.06 -6.02
N VAL A 195 -8.20 7.72 -6.75
CA VAL A 195 -8.41 8.21 -8.13
C VAL A 195 -8.39 9.73 -8.19
N LEU A 196 -9.07 10.41 -7.26
CA LEU A 196 -9.04 11.87 -7.18
C LEU A 196 -7.66 12.39 -6.79
N SER A 197 -6.97 11.75 -5.82
CA SER A 197 -5.63 12.13 -5.40
C SER A 197 -4.64 12.10 -6.58
N VAL A 198 -4.70 11.04 -7.38
CA VAL A 198 -3.92 10.90 -8.62
C VAL A 198 -4.27 12.01 -9.63
N TRP A 199 -5.55 12.22 -9.93
CA TRP A 199 -5.97 13.20 -10.94
C TRP A 199 -5.62 14.63 -10.59
N PHE A 200 -5.64 14.97 -9.30
CA PHE A 200 -5.30 16.33 -8.82
C PHE A 200 -3.84 16.48 -8.42
N GLY A 201 -3.02 15.43 -8.52
CA GLY A 201 -1.61 15.46 -8.11
C GLY A 201 -1.48 15.84 -6.64
N ALA A 202 -2.21 15.15 -5.74
CA ALA A 202 -2.19 15.47 -4.32
C ALA A 202 -0.75 15.37 -3.77
N GLU A 203 -0.29 16.39 -3.05
CA GLU A 203 1.02 16.35 -2.41
C GLU A 203 0.98 15.44 -1.18
N PRO A 204 2.02 14.60 -0.95
CA PRO A 204 2.15 13.82 0.28
C PRO A 204 2.40 14.75 1.48
N ALA A 205 2.00 14.32 2.67
CA ALA A 205 2.21 15.09 3.90
C ALA A 205 3.71 15.34 4.19
N TYR A 206 4.56 14.35 3.83
CA TYR A 206 6.01 14.42 3.99
C TYR A 206 6.71 13.77 2.80
N LEU A 207 7.65 14.48 2.16
CA LEU A 207 8.57 13.89 1.19
C LEU A 207 9.89 13.52 1.86
N GLY A 208 10.58 14.48 2.48
CA GLY A 208 11.91 14.26 3.05
C GLY A 208 13.02 14.27 1.98
N ASP A 209 14.23 13.91 2.42
CA ASP A 209 15.38 13.77 1.54
C ASP A 209 15.32 12.48 0.73
N THR A 210 15.98 12.47 -0.42
CA THR A 210 16.06 11.29 -1.29
C THR A 210 17.02 10.24 -0.73
N VAL A 211 16.65 8.99 -0.86
CA VAL A 211 17.41 7.80 -0.43
C VAL A 211 17.67 6.93 -1.65
N ASP A 212 18.92 6.57 -1.88
CA ASP A 212 19.30 5.70 -3.00
C ASP A 212 19.06 4.22 -2.64
N LEU A 213 18.09 3.58 -3.29
CA LEU A 213 17.78 2.16 -3.11
C LEU A 213 18.93 1.22 -3.50
N SER A 214 19.88 1.66 -4.32
CA SER A 214 21.07 0.87 -4.65
C SER A 214 22.12 0.87 -3.52
N GLY A 215 21.95 1.74 -2.53
CA GLY A 215 22.86 1.92 -1.40
C GLY A 215 22.59 0.99 -0.22
N ASP A 216 22.92 1.49 0.96
CA ASP A 216 22.81 0.80 2.26
C ASP A 216 21.51 1.22 2.96
N GLY A 217 20.58 0.28 3.16
CA GLY A 217 19.28 0.51 3.79
C GLY A 217 19.34 0.94 5.26
N THR A 218 20.48 0.68 5.94
CA THR A 218 20.65 1.04 7.36
C THR A 218 20.52 2.54 7.61
N VAL A 219 20.74 3.37 6.60
CA VAL A 219 20.55 4.84 6.68
C VAL A 219 19.11 5.26 6.97
N THR A 220 18.15 4.35 6.79
CA THR A 220 16.72 4.57 7.06
C THR A 220 16.25 3.95 8.38
N GLN A 221 17.15 3.32 9.15
CA GLN A 221 16.78 2.50 10.32
C GLN A 221 17.04 3.21 11.66
N GLU A 222 17.39 4.51 11.65
CA GLU A 222 17.66 5.32 12.85
C GLU A 222 16.37 5.92 13.45
#